data_3db0d8f3bec7a0ca836a6df046ebe556
#
_entry.id   3db0d8f3bec7a0ca836a6df046ebe556
#
_cell.length_a   1.000
_cell.length_b   1.000
_cell.length_c   1.000
_cell.angle_alpha   90.00
_cell.angle_beta   90.00
_cell.angle_gamma   90.00
#
_symmetry.space_group_name_H-M   'P 1'
#
loop_
_entity.id
_entity.type
_entity.pdbx_description
1 polymer ?
#
loop_
_entity_poly.entity_id
_entity_poly.type
_entity_poly.pdbx_seq_one_letter_code
_entity_poly.pdbx_strand_id
1 'polypeptide(L)'
;MLQWIALAAAAVSSAATIQASPAPDLLDVNWVATPNGQDIANVYPPGAVETGKGGAVLLQCRVAADGELEACRVQIEDPVGMEFGLAALELAPLFKMSETAPDGSAVAGRTIRIPILFSIVSNGD
;
A
#
# COMPACT_ATOMS: atom_id res chain seq x y z
N MET A 1 -43.57 37.46 -21.96
CA MET A 1 -43.15 37.12 -21.83
C MET A 1 -42.23 36.47 -21.49
N LEU A 2 -41.75 36.17 -21.33
CA LEU A 2 -40.97 35.67 -20.99
C LEU A 2 -40.08 35.25 -20.36
N GLN A 3 -39.67 34.99 -19.97
CA GLN A 3 -38.89 34.67 -19.43
C GLN A 3 -38.26 34.01 -18.92
N TRP A 4 -38.05 33.71 -18.83
CA TRP A 4 -37.61 33.00 -18.34
C TRP A 4 -36.73 32.48 -18.20
N ILE A 5 -36.32 32.34 -18.18
CA ILE A 5 -35.61 31.92 -18.10
C ILE A 5 -34.80 31.52 -17.54
N ALA A 6 -34.33 31.33 -17.38
CA ALA A 6 -33.51 30.99 -16.91
C ALA A 6 -32.99 30.41 -16.20
N LEU A 7 -32.93 30.06 -15.98
CA LEU A 7 -32.47 29.53 -15.33
C LEU A 7 -31.63 28.92 -15.07
N ALA A 8 -31.25 28.78 -15.08
CA ALA A 8 -30.56 28.31 -14.79
C ALA A 8 -29.85 27.85 -14.28
N ALA A 9 -29.63 27.74 -14.19
CA ALA A 9 -28.96 27.40 -13.73
C ALA A 9 -28.35 26.93 -13.12
N ALA A 10 -28.25 26.81 -13.01
CA ALA A 10 -27.67 26.47 -12.47
C ALA A 10 -27.04 25.99 -11.96
N ALA A 11 -26.96 25.91 -11.94
CA ALA A 11 -26.33 25.55 -11.47
C ALA A 11 -25.81 24.94 -10.95
N VAL A 12 -25.82 24.68 -10.98
CA VAL A 12 -25.31 24.08 -10.53
C VAL A 12 -24.55 23.65 -10.22
N SER A 13 -24.34 23.75 -10.35
CA SER A 13 -23.54 23.40 -10.13
C SER A 13 -22.96 22.99 -9.54
N SER A 14 -23.00 22.83 -9.47
CA SER A 14 -22.42 22.47 -9.01
C SER A 14 -21.86 22.12 -8.35
N ALA A 15 -21.89 22.22 -8.35
CA ALA A 15 -21.38 22.14 -7.64
C ALA A 15 -20.90 21.28 -7.15
N ALA A 16 -21.32 20.92 -7.11
CA ALA A 16 -21.01 20.02 -6.58
C ALA A 16 -19.81 19.52 -6.65
N THR A 17 -19.31 19.82 -7.05
CA THR A 17 -18.19 19.47 -7.26
C THR A 17 -17.35 19.43 -6.21
N ILE A 18 -17.80 19.45 -5.16
CA ILE A 18 -16.97 19.38 -4.09
C ILE A 18 -16.59 18.03 -3.87
N GLN A 19 -15.36 17.74 -3.94
CA GLN A 19 -14.86 16.50 -3.61
C GLN A 19 -13.99 16.64 -2.46
N ALA A 20 -14.14 15.81 -1.50
CA ALA A 20 -13.22 15.75 -0.39
C ALA A 20 -11.88 15.34 -0.94
N SER A 21 -10.85 16.01 -0.54
CA SER A 21 -9.51 15.58 -0.88
C SER A 21 -9.25 14.25 -0.23
N PRO A 22 -8.58 13.35 -0.92
CA PRO A 22 -8.20 12.10 -0.26
C PRO A 22 -7.30 12.40 0.92
N ALA A 23 -7.39 11.58 1.94
CA ALA A 23 -6.51 11.73 3.08
C ALA A 23 -5.08 11.56 2.61
N PRO A 24 -4.14 12.29 3.21
CA PRO A 24 -2.75 12.14 2.81
C PRO A 24 -2.25 10.75 3.11
N ASP A 25 -1.25 10.32 2.33
CA ASP A 25 -0.64 9.03 2.54
C ASP A 25 -0.06 8.95 3.93
N LEU A 26 -0.06 7.75 4.48
CA LEU A 26 0.61 7.52 5.75
C LEU A 26 2.10 7.44 5.51
N LEU A 27 2.86 8.25 6.23
CA LEU A 27 4.31 8.23 6.14
C LEU A 27 4.92 7.53 7.35
N ASP A 28 4.16 7.40 8.41
CA ASP A 28 4.65 6.81 9.64
C ASP A 28 3.49 6.10 10.32
N VAL A 29 3.76 4.91 10.83
CA VAL A 29 2.71 4.12 11.44
C VAL A 29 3.29 3.39 12.65
N ASN A 30 2.40 2.97 13.53
CA ASN A 30 2.77 2.11 14.65
C ASN A 30 2.47 0.68 14.24
N TRP A 31 3.50 -0.07 13.95
CA TRP A 31 3.33 -1.46 13.51
C TRP A 31 2.99 -2.35 14.69
N VAL A 32 1.94 -3.15 14.54
CA VAL A 32 1.58 -4.18 15.50
C VAL A 32 2.20 -5.50 15.09
N ALA A 33 2.26 -5.78 13.80
CA ALA A 33 2.86 -7.00 13.30
C ALA A 33 3.48 -6.72 11.94
N THR A 34 4.62 -7.35 11.69
CA THR A 34 5.29 -7.30 10.39
C THR A 34 5.85 -8.68 10.10
N PRO A 35 6.08 -9.00 8.81
CA PRO A 35 6.71 -10.27 8.48
C PRO A 35 8.10 -10.38 9.09
N ASN A 36 8.48 -11.57 9.46
CA ASN A 36 9.83 -11.82 9.95
C ASN A 36 10.65 -12.51 8.86
N GLY A 37 11.90 -12.84 9.19
CA GLY A 37 12.78 -13.45 8.22
C GLY A 37 12.28 -14.78 7.70
N GLN A 38 11.63 -15.56 8.55
CA GLN A 38 11.09 -16.86 8.12
C GLN A 38 9.93 -16.66 7.14
N ASP A 39 9.09 -15.66 7.41
CA ASP A 39 8.00 -15.35 6.49
C ASP A 39 8.54 -14.98 5.12
N ILE A 40 9.59 -14.18 5.09
CA ILE A 40 10.21 -13.79 3.82
C ILE A 40 10.81 -14.99 3.12
N ALA A 41 11.47 -15.87 3.87
CA ALA A 41 12.06 -17.08 3.29
C ALA A 41 10.98 -17.96 2.67
N ASN A 42 9.81 -18.04 3.32
CA ASN A 42 8.74 -18.90 2.84
C ASN A 42 8.18 -18.45 1.49
N VAL A 43 8.26 -17.18 1.18
CA VAL A 43 7.72 -16.66 -0.08
C VAL A 43 8.80 -16.27 -1.07
N TYR A 44 10.06 -16.43 -0.71
CA TYR A 44 11.17 -16.02 -1.57
C TYR A 44 11.08 -16.77 -2.89
N PRO A 45 11.16 -16.06 -4.04
CA PRO A 45 11.02 -16.74 -5.33
C PRO A 45 12.12 -17.78 -5.56
N PRO A 46 11.75 -19.00 -5.95
CA PRO A 46 12.77 -20.06 -6.10
C PRO A 46 13.85 -19.71 -7.11
N GLY A 47 13.49 -19.08 -8.22
CA GLY A 47 14.50 -18.72 -9.20
C GLY A 47 15.51 -17.72 -8.66
N ALA A 48 15.07 -16.85 -7.76
CA ALA A 48 15.97 -15.90 -7.13
C ALA A 48 16.87 -16.60 -6.13
N VAL A 49 16.34 -17.57 -5.39
CA VAL A 49 17.15 -18.34 -4.46
C VAL A 49 18.27 -19.06 -5.22
N GLU A 50 17.91 -19.69 -6.34
CA GLU A 50 18.88 -20.45 -7.11
C GLU A 50 20.01 -19.60 -7.65
N THR A 51 19.72 -18.36 -7.97
CA THR A 51 20.73 -17.48 -8.55
C THR A 51 21.31 -16.53 -7.51
N GLY A 52 20.90 -16.62 -6.27
CA GLY A 52 21.43 -15.77 -5.20
C GLY A 52 21.02 -14.32 -5.32
N LYS A 53 19.87 -14.06 -5.94
CA LYS A 53 19.47 -12.67 -6.21
C LYS A 53 18.54 -12.13 -5.16
N GLY A 54 18.78 -10.87 -4.82
CA GLY A 54 17.85 -10.10 -4.00
C GLY A 54 17.02 -9.17 -4.85
N GLY A 55 16.07 -8.52 -4.23
CA GLY A 55 15.22 -7.59 -4.94
C GLY A 55 14.53 -6.63 -4.02
N ALA A 56 13.85 -5.68 -4.62
CA ALA A 56 13.11 -4.67 -3.89
C ALA A 56 11.74 -4.50 -4.52
N VAL A 57 10.74 -4.33 -3.68
CA VAL A 57 9.37 -4.11 -4.13
C VAL A 57 8.79 -2.95 -3.34
N LEU A 58 8.11 -2.06 -4.03
CA LEU A 58 7.31 -1.05 -3.35
C LEU A 58 5.85 -1.42 -3.53
N LEU A 59 5.17 -1.70 -2.44
CA LEU A 59 3.74 -1.96 -2.45
C LEU A 59 3.00 -0.70 -2.11
N GLN A 60 1.85 -0.52 -2.72
CA GLN A 60 0.91 0.50 -2.30
C GLN A 60 -0.36 -0.20 -1.85
N CYS A 61 -0.78 0.06 -0.63
CA CYS A 61 -1.93 -0.60 -0.05
C CYS A 61 -2.85 0.44 0.58
N ARG A 62 -4.09 0.06 0.74
CA ARG A 62 -5.01 0.84 1.55
C ARG A 62 -5.08 0.17 2.92
N VAL A 63 -5.33 0.96 3.94
CA VAL A 63 -5.38 0.44 5.30
C VAL A 63 -6.83 0.29 5.72
N ALA A 64 -7.17 -0.89 6.21
CA ALA A 64 -8.50 -1.16 6.73
C ALA A 64 -8.65 -0.56 8.14
N ALA A 65 -9.88 -0.50 8.61
CA ALA A 65 -10.16 0.10 9.91
C ALA A 65 -9.44 -0.61 11.06
N ASP A 66 -9.18 -1.91 10.89
CA ASP A 66 -8.50 -2.68 11.94
C ASP A 66 -6.97 -2.65 11.79
N GLY A 67 -6.45 -1.89 10.84
CA GLY A 67 -5.01 -1.77 10.66
C GLY A 67 -4.41 -2.78 9.70
N GLU A 68 -5.23 -3.65 9.12
CA GLU A 68 -4.73 -4.59 8.14
C GLU A 68 -4.62 -3.93 6.77
N LEU A 69 -3.79 -4.50 5.92
CA LEU A 69 -3.61 -3.97 4.58
C LEU A 69 -4.60 -4.60 3.62
N GLU A 70 -5.14 -3.79 2.73
CA GLU A 70 -6.05 -4.29 1.71
C GLU A 70 -5.75 -3.58 0.39
N ALA A 71 -6.25 -4.16 -0.69
CA ALA A 71 -6.10 -3.57 -2.02
C ALA A 71 -4.67 -3.23 -2.35
N CYS A 72 -3.76 -4.14 -2.00
CA CYS A 72 -2.34 -3.92 -2.27
C CYS A 72 -2.00 -4.16 -3.73
N ARG A 73 -1.10 -3.36 -4.24
CA ARG A 73 -0.60 -3.56 -5.58
C ARG A 73 0.87 -3.20 -5.63
N VAL A 74 1.56 -3.80 -6.58
CA VAL A 74 2.99 -3.55 -6.76
C VAL A 74 3.15 -2.27 -7.57
N GLN A 75 3.87 -1.32 -7.01
CA GLN A 75 4.19 -0.10 -7.74
C GLN A 75 5.54 -0.20 -8.43
N ILE A 76 6.50 -0.79 -7.76
CA ILE A 76 7.85 -0.92 -8.28
C ILE A 76 8.35 -2.30 -7.92
N GLU A 77 8.98 -2.95 -8.88
CA GLU A 77 9.58 -4.26 -8.66
C GLU A 77 10.93 -4.26 -9.37
N ASP A 78 11.98 -4.57 -8.65
CA ASP A 78 13.34 -4.54 -9.20
C ASP A 78 14.14 -5.68 -8.58
N PRO A 79 14.66 -6.60 -9.38
CA PRO A 79 14.50 -6.68 -10.83
C PRO A 79 13.13 -7.21 -11.21
N VAL A 80 12.68 -6.84 -12.40
CA VAL A 80 11.42 -7.37 -12.89
C VAL A 80 11.64 -8.79 -13.39
N GLY A 81 10.58 -9.58 -13.40
CA GLY A 81 10.64 -10.91 -13.97
C GLY A 81 11.13 -12.00 -13.03
N MET A 82 11.43 -11.67 -11.78
CA MET A 82 11.86 -12.66 -10.79
C MET A 82 10.77 -13.00 -9.78
N GLU A 83 9.57 -12.44 -9.99
CA GLU A 83 8.40 -12.71 -9.13
C GLU A 83 8.49 -12.14 -7.73
N PHE A 84 9.36 -11.17 -7.50
CA PHE A 84 9.43 -10.53 -6.19
C PHE A 84 8.13 -9.79 -5.86
N GLY A 85 7.46 -9.25 -6.88
CA GLY A 85 6.20 -8.57 -6.65
C GLY A 85 5.14 -9.50 -6.09
N LEU A 86 5.04 -10.71 -6.64
CA LEU A 86 4.10 -11.70 -6.12
C LEU A 86 4.46 -12.09 -4.70
N ALA A 87 5.74 -12.27 -4.42
CA ALA A 87 6.18 -12.61 -3.08
C ALA A 87 5.80 -11.52 -2.09
N ALA A 88 5.98 -10.26 -2.50
CA ALA A 88 5.63 -9.13 -1.63
C ALA A 88 4.13 -9.11 -1.35
N LEU A 89 3.31 -9.38 -2.35
CA LEU A 89 1.86 -9.43 -2.15
C LEU A 89 1.48 -10.53 -1.18
N GLU A 90 2.21 -11.64 -1.16
CA GLU A 90 1.94 -12.72 -0.21
C GLU A 90 2.31 -12.32 1.20
N LEU A 91 3.21 -11.36 1.37
CA LEU A 91 3.56 -10.88 2.69
C LEU A 91 2.57 -9.86 3.23
N ALA A 92 1.77 -9.24 2.36
CA ALA A 92 0.88 -8.15 2.77
C ALA A 92 -0.04 -8.53 3.93
N PRO A 93 -0.66 -9.72 3.95
CA PRO A 93 -1.55 -10.07 5.07
C PRO A 93 -0.86 -10.18 6.42
N LEU A 94 0.48 -10.22 6.43
CA LEU A 94 1.22 -10.36 7.68
C LEU A 94 1.52 -9.01 8.32
N PHE A 95 1.20 -7.92 7.64
CA PHE A 95 1.38 -6.58 8.19
C PHE A 95 0.11 -6.16 8.91
N LYS A 96 0.29 -5.55 10.05
CA LYS A 96 -0.84 -4.95 10.76
C LYS A 96 -0.33 -3.75 11.54
N MET A 97 -1.06 -2.66 11.45
CA MET A 97 -0.69 -1.45 12.17
C MET A 97 -1.75 -1.11 13.19
N SER A 98 -1.40 -0.24 14.10
CA SER A 98 -2.34 0.31 15.06
C SER A 98 -3.42 1.08 14.30
N GLU A 99 -4.60 1.16 14.89
CA GLU A 99 -5.71 1.87 14.28
C GLU A 99 -5.50 3.36 14.24
N THR A 100 -4.53 3.86 14.98
CA THR A 100 -4.17 5.28 14.93
C THR A 100 -2.70 5.41 14.60
N ALA A 101 -2.40 6.45 13.83
CA ALA A 101 -1.03 6.80 13.50
C ALA A 101 -0.37 7.49 14.69
N PRO A 102 0.96 7.67 14.67
CA PRO A 102 1.64 8.33 15.79
C PRO A 102 1.11 9.72 16.12
N ASP A 103 0.53 10.41 15.13
CA ASP A 103 -0.03 11.73 15.38
C ASP A 103 -1.46 11.69 15.90
N GLY A 104 -1.98 10.48 16.15
CA GLY A 104 -3.32 10.31 16.69
C GLY A 104 -4.41 10.21 15.64
N SER A 105 -4.09 10.37 14.37
CA SER A 105 -5.12 10.30 13.32
C SER A 105 -5.44 8.84 13.01
N ALA A 106 -6.65 8.61 12.52
CA ALA A 106 -7.09 7.27 12.16
C ALA A 106 -6.38 6.82 10.89
N VAL A 107 -6.05 5.53 10.83
CA VAL A 107 -5.38 4.97 9.64
C VAL A 107 -6.40 4.49 8.61
N ALA A 108 -7.63 4.27 9.01
CA ALA A 108 -8.65 3.65 8.15
C ALA A 108 -8.79 4.40 6.83
N GLY A 109 -8.77 3.66 5.73
CA GLY A 109 -8.99 4.23 4.40
C GLY A 109 -7.82 4.98 3.82
N ARG A 110 -6.72 5.06 4.52
CA ARG A 110 -5.56 5.81 4.04
C ARG A 110 -4.64 4.90 3.25
N THR A 111 -3.80 5.52 2.46
CA THR A 111 -2.86 4.79 1.61
C THR A 111 -1.49 4.76 2.27
N ILE A 112 -0.83 3.62 2.18
CA ILE A 112 0.54 3.49 2.65
C ILE A 112 1.37 2.83 1.56
N ARG A 113 2.61 3.26 1.46
CA ARG A 113 3.58 2.63 0.57
C ARG A 113 4.60 1.92 1.42
N ILE A 114 4.83 0.66 1.10
CA ILE A 114 5.68 -0.20 1.93
C ILE A 114 6.80 -0.74 1.07
N PRO A 115 8.05 -0.36 1.34
CA PRO A 115 9.18 -0.96 0.66
C PRO A 115 9.53 -2.29 1.31
N ILE A 116 9.70 -3.32 0.50
CA ILE A 116 10.09 -4.64 0.98
C ILE A 116 11.36 -5.02 0.27
N LEU A 117 12.37 -5.35 1.06
CA LEU A 117 13.65 -5.78 0.52
C LEU A 117 13.80 -7.28 0.71
N PHE A 118 14.18 -7.93 -0.36
CA PHE A 118 14.48 -9.36 -0.33
C PHE A 118 15.98 -9.52 -0.46
N SER A 119 16.57 -10.22 0.49
CA SER A 119 17.99 -10.48 0.41
C SER A 119 18.27 -11.86 0.96
N ILE A 120 19.31 -12.49 0.42
CA ILE A 120 19.74 -13.77 0.89
C ILE A 120 20.96 -13.53 1.76
N VAL A 121 20.88 -13.99 3.00
CA VAL A 121 22.00 -13.87 3.92
C VAL A 121 22.72 -15.20 3.93
N SER A 122 23.99 -15.14 3.58
CA SER A 122 24.80 -16.32 3.61
C SER A 122 25.43 -16.43 4.99
N ASN A 123 25.10 -17.50 5.67
CA ASN A 123 25.65 -17.70 6.99
C ASN A 123 26.92 -18.44 6.92
N GLY A 124 27.89 -17.93 7.45
CA GLY A 124 29.06 -18.69 7.58
C GLY A 124 29.86 -18.86 6.42
N ASP A 125 29.63 -18.24 5.70
CA ASP A 125 30.42 -18.40 4.81
C ASP A 125 31.32 -17.71 4.73
#